data_e68189ff2b131da3133768a8f6d4f08f
#
_entry.id   e68189ff2b131da3133768a8f6d4f08f
#
_cell.length_a   1.000
_cell.length_b   1.000
_cell.length_c   1.000
_cell.angle_alpha   90.00
_cell.angle_beta   90.00
_cell.angle_gamma   90.00
#
_symmetry.space_group_name_H-M   'P 1'
#
loop_
_entity.id
_entity.type
_entity.pdbx_description
1 polymer ?
#
loop_
_entity_poly.entity_id
_entity_poly.type
_entity_poly.pdbx_seq_one_letter_code
_entity_poly.pdbx_strand_id
1 'polypeptide(L)'
;VDYNEETALRAGEGGPMLEDKETSELLFFVKDSVQTLEEAPEDVLTETALITKRIQELIEEGYHYGDIVILLRSGAGRMEPMAEFLEKNGIPVSCENKTGYFHTREITIILNYLSVVDNVYQDIPMASVMLSSIGGFTEEELTKLRILVREPMREQYTLYDLMCLYLQEGAEEELRAKIQHFYKDLQYFREQKKEQPLGVLLWDIYQRTGFYYDV
;
A
#
# COMPACT_ATOMS: atom_id res chain seq x y z
N VAL A 1 -29.95 -16.29 7.97
CA VAL A 1 -30.05 -15.72 9.34
C VAL A 1 -31.50 -15.32 9.50
N ASP A 2 -32.21 -15.99 10.42
CA ASP A 2 -33.60 -15.61 10.74
C ASP A 2 -33.58 -14.33 11.56
N TYR A 3 -34.26 -13.31 11.06
CA TYR A 3 -34.40 -12.03 11.69
C TYR A 3 -35.52 -12.17 12.76
N ASN A 4 -35.16 -12.15 14.03
CA ASN A 4 -36.09 -12.25 15.13
C ASN A 4 -36.03 -10.98 16.01
N GLU A 5 -36.91 -10.88 17.02
CA GLU A 5 -36.98 -9.70 17.91
C GLU A 5 -35.67 -9.44 18.69
N GLU A 6 -34.82 -10.45 18.90
CA GLU A 6 -33.54 -10.31 19.58
C GLU A 6 -32.45 -9.75 18.66
N THR A 7 -32.56 -9.99 17.34
CA THR A 7 -31.62 -9.51 16.31
C THR A 7 -32.09 -8.22 15.63
N ALA A 8 -33.27 -7.72 15.97
CA ALA A 8 -33.82 -6.48 15.44
C ALA A 8 -32.99 -5.28 15.90
N LEU A 9 -32.58 -4.43 14.94
CA LEU A 9 -31.95 -3.14 15.23
C LEU A 9 -32.96 -2.26 15.98
N ARG A 10 -32.57 -1.78 17.15
CA ARG A 10 -33.36 -0.82 17.94
C ARG A 10 -32.71 0.55 17.82
N ALA A 11 -33.55 1.59 17.72
CA ALA A 11 -33.05 2.95 17.81
C ALA A 11 -32.40 3.18 19.19
N GLY A 12 -31.25 3.84 19.22
CA GLY A 12 -30.55 4.16 20.47
C GLY A 12 -31.43 5.04 21.37
N GLU A 13 -31.41 4.79 22.67
CA GLU A 13 -32.13 5.64 23.65
C GLU A 13 -31.46 7.02 23.69
N GLY A 14 -32.23 8.09 23.42
CA GLY A 14 -31.80 9.49 23.62
C GLY A 14 -31.37 10.28 22.38
N GLY A 15 -31.56 9.74 21.18
CA GLY A 15 -31.40 10.55 19.96
C GLY A 15 -32.56 11.57 19.84
N PRO A 16 -32.32 12.82 19.35
CA PRO A 16 -33.40 13.73 19.06
C PRO A 16 -34.38 13.08 18.08
N MET A 17 -35.64 13.00 18.42
CA MET A 17 -36.67 12.65 17.44
C MET A 17 -36.67 13.75 16.38
N LEU A 18 -36.20 13.39 15.18
CA LEU A 18 -36.28 14.26 14.01
C LEU A 18 -37.76 14.44 13.70
N GLU A 19 -38.26 15.68 13.87
CA GLU A 19 -39.57 16.05 13.43
C GLU A 19 -39.65 15.87 11.92
N ASP A 20 -40.61 15.07 11.46
CA ASP A 20 -41.15 14.84 10.08
C ASP A 20 -40.51 15.60 8.90
N LYS A 21 -39.20 15.58 8.76
CA LYS A 21 -38.52 15.89 7.49
C LYS A 21 -38.16 14.58 6.79
N GLU A 22 -38.30 14.56 5.49
CA GLU A 22 -37.88 13.43 4.63
C GLU A 22 -36.52 12.91 5.09
N THR A 23 -36.49 11.71 5.68
CA THR A 23 -35.32 11.18 6.37
C THR A 23 -34.47 10.31 5.45
N SER A 24 -34.88 10.13 4.20
CA SER A 24 -34.20 9.26 3.24
C SER A 24 -34.14 9.88 1.86
N GLU A 25 -32.98 9.85 1.25
CA GLU A 25 -32.71 10.35 -0.09
C GLU A 25 -32.03 9.28 -0.94
N LEU A 26 -32.43 9.13 -2.19
CA LEU A 26 -31.82 8.22 -3.16
C LEU A 26 -31.09 9.02 -4.23
N LEU A 27 -29.77 8.89 -4.27
CA LEU A 27 -28.92 9.48 -5.32
C LEU A 27 -28.56 8.41 -6.34
N PHE A 28 -28.74 8.72 -7.62
CA PHE A 28 -28.35 7.84 -8.72
C PHE A 28 -27.76 8.63 -9.90
N PHE A 29 -26.92 7.98 -10.67
CA PHE A 29 -26.32 8.56 -11.87
C PHE A 29 -26.51 7.66 -13.08
N VAL A 30 -26.43 8.23 -14.29
CA VAL A 30 -26.47 7.49 -15.55
C VAL A 30 -25.05 7.47 -16.13
N LYS A 31 -24.50 6.29 -16.36
CA LYS A 31 -23.09 6.04 -16.71
C LYS A 31 -22.59 6.78 -17.97
N ASP A 32 -23.49 7.12 -18.91
CA ASP A 32 -23.15 7.75 -20.20
C ASP A 32 -22.72 9.22 -20.09
N SER A 33 -22.74 9.81 -18.88
CA SER A 33 -22.56 11.26 -18.66
C SER A 33 -21.25 11.66 -18.00
N VAL A 34 -20.35 10.73 -17.64
CA VAL A 34 -19.17 11.00 -16.84
C VAL A 34 -17.89 10.81 -17.65
N GLN A 35 -17.07 11.86 -17.72
CA GLN A 35 -15.71 11.81 -18.29
C GLN A 35 -14.78 11.06 -17.32
N THR A 36 -14.05 10.09 -17.85
CA THR A 36 -13.09 9.23 -17.16
C THR A 36 -11.94 9.99 -16.52
N LEU A 37 -11.66 9.74 -15.24
CA LEU A 37 -10.42 10.08 -14.55
C LEU A 37 -9.58 8.81 -14.37
N GLU A 38 -8.30 8.87 -14.71
CA GLU A 38 -7.45 7.72 -15.10
C GLU A 38 -6.89 6.80 -14.00
N GLU A 39 -7.20 6.92 -12.69
CA GLU A 39 -6.40 6.24 -11.66
C GLU A 39 -7.14 5.31 -10.66
N ALA A 40 -8.44 5.13 -10.76
CA ALA A 40 -9.17 4.19 -9.89
C ALA A 40 -10.26 3.43 -10.66
N PRO A 41 -10.84 2.33 -10.10
CA PRO A 41 -11.97 1.67 -10.72
C PRO A 41 -13.07 2.69 -11.02
N GLU A 42 -13.42 2.84 -12.28
CA GLU A 42 -14.33 3.87 -12.82
C GLU A 42 -15.64 4.00 -12.03
N ASP A 43 -16.14 2.89 -11.50
CA ASP A 43 -17.36 2.84 -10.70
C ASP A 43 -17.22 3.53 -9.34
N VAL A 44 -16.05 3.39 -8.69
CA VAL A 44 -15.80 3.99 -7.35
C VAL A 44 -15.65 5.51 -7.45
N LEU A 45 -14.96 6.00 -8.47
CA LEU A 45 -14.76 7.45 -8.66
C LEU A 45 -16.06 8.17 -8.99
N THR A 46 -16.91 7.56 -9.81
CA THR A 46 -18.21 8.14 -10.18
C THR A 46 -19.14 8.24 -8.96
N GLU A 47 -19.21 7.16 -8.16
CA GLU A 47 -19.99 7.14 -6.92
C GLU A 47 -19.43 8.18 -5.93
N THR A 48 -18.11 8.26 -5.79
CA THR A 48 -17.47 9.21 -4.89
C THR A 48 -17.69 10.66 -5.30
N ALA A 49 -17.68 10.96 -6.60
CA ALA A 49 -17.96 12.31 -7.11
C ALA A 49 -19.40 12.76 -6.77
N LEU A 50 -20.37 11.85 -6.85
CA LEU A 50 -21.76 12.13 -6.46
C LEU A 50 -21.86 12.39 -4.94
N ILE A 51 -21.20 11.57 -4.13
CA ILE A 51 -21.13 11.74 -2.68
C ILE A 51 -20.45 13.05 -2.32
N THR A 52 -19.34 13.40 -2.99
CA THR A 52 -18.61 14.67 -2.80
C THR A 52 -19.53 15.86 -2.99
N LYS A 53 -20.28 15.86 -4.08
CA LYS A 53 -21.24 16.95 -4.37
C LYS A 53 -22.31 17.05 -3.28
N ARG A 54 -22.88 15.92 -2.86
CA ARG A 54 -23.92 15.93 -1.82
C ARG A 54 -23.39 16.39 -0.46
N ILE A 55 -22.15 16.01 -0.11
CA ILE A 55 -21.49 16.53 1.09
C ILE A 55 -21.34 18.04 1.04
N GLN A 56 -20.91 18.60 -0.09
CA GLN A 56 -20.76 20.06 -0.26
C GLN A 56 -22.11 20.77 -0.10
N GLU A 57 -23.19 20.25 -0.67
CA GLU A 57 -24.54 20.77 -0.49
C GLU A 57 -24.97 20.73 0.99
N LEU A 58 -24.71 19.63 1.71
CA LEU A 58 -25.02 19.51 3.13
C LEU A 58 -24.26 20.54 3.99
N ILE A 59 -22.99 20.83 3.65
CA ILE A 59 -22.22 21.87 4.32
C ILE A 59 -22.83 23.26 4.09
N GLU A 60 -23.31 23.53 2.87
CA GLU A 60 -24.03 24.78 2.55
C GLU A 60 -25.37 24.88 3.31
N GLU A 61 -26.02 23.73 3.57
CA GLU A 61 -27.24 23.64 4.39
C GLU A 61 -26.97 23.84 5.89
N GLY A 62 -25.69 23.88 6.33
CA GLY A 62 -25.27 24.16 7.71
C GLY A 62 -24.84 22.94 8.52
N TYR A 63 -24.67 21.77 7.90
CA TYR A 63 -24.08 20.59 8.57
C TYR A 63 -22.57 20.75 8.71
N HIS A 64 -21.97 20.03 9.65
CA HIS A 64 -20.52 19.95 9.79
C HIS A 64 -20.00 18.61 9.27
N TYR A 65 -18.73 18.56 8.80
CA TYR A 65 -18.13 17.30 8.34
C TYR A 65 -18.21 16.17 9.37
N GLY A 66 -18.13 16.50 10.66
CA GLY A 66 -18.24 15.53 11.75
C GLY A 66 -19.64 14.92 11.92
N ASP A 67 -20.66 15.50 11.30
CA ASP A 67 -22.04 15.01 11.35
C ASP A 67 -22.33 13.99 10.23
N ILE A 68 -21.38 13.80 9.30
CA ILE A 68 -21.56 13.00 8.09
C ILE A 68 -20.77 11.72 8.21
N VAL A 69 -21.42 10.58 7.98
CA VAL A 69 -20.78 9.25 7.98
C VAL A 69 -21.11 8.52 6.68
N ILE A 70 -20.09 7.96 6.05
CA ILE A 70 -20.22 7.11 4.87
C ILE A 70 -20.11 5.66 5.31
N LEU A 71 -21.15 4.86 5.10
CA LEU A 71 -21.19 3.45 5.44
C LEU A 71 -21.03 2.61 4.16
N LEU A 72 -20.01 1.78 4.12
CA LEU A 72 -19.73 0.85 3.03
C LEU A 72 -20.03 -0.59 3.46
N ARG A 73 -20.61 -1.40 2.58
CA ARG A 73 -20.80 -2.82 2.83
C ARG A 73 -19.48 -3.58 2.99
N SER A 74 -18.45 -3.17 2.24
CA SER A 74 -17.08 -3.67 2.34
C SER A 74 -16.12 -2.52 2.06
N GLY A 75 -15.14 -2.32 2.94
CA GLY A 75 -14.10 -1.30 2.77
C GLY A 75 -12.98 -1.72 1.82
N ALA A 76 -12.84 -3.04 1.54
CA ALA A 76 -11.73 -3.56 0.77
C ALA A 76 -11.71 -2.99 -0.67
N GLY A 77 -10.64 -2.29 -1.02
CA GLY A 77 -10.41 -1.72 -2.34
C GLY A 77 -11.27 -0.51 -2.72
N ARG A 78 -12.19 -0.05 -1.84
CA ARG A 78 -13.07 1.10 -2.10
C ARG A 78 -12.83 2.28 -1.16
N MET A 79 -12.48 2.00 0.08
CA MET A 79 -12.33 3.01 1.13
C MET A 79 -11.19 3.99 0.84
N GLU A 80 -10.01 3.47 0.46
CA GLU A 80 -8.82 4.28 0.19
C GLU A 80 -9.00 5.21 -1.02
N PRO A 81 -9.41 4.73 -2.21
CA PRO A 81 -9.64 5.61 -3.36
C PRO A 81 -10.73 6.66 -3.09
N MET A 82 -11.77 6.29 -2.32
CA MET A 82 -12.83 7.21 -1.93
C MET A 82 -12.30 8.30 -0.99
N ALA A 83 -11.54 7.92 0.04
CA ALA A 83 -10.94 8.87 0.98
C ALA A 83 -9.99 9.83 0.27
N GLU A 84 -9.11 9.32 -0.56
CA GLU A 84 -8.17 10.13 -1.34
C GLU A 84 -8.87 11.12 -2.28
N PHE A 85 -9.95 10.70 -2.93
CA PHE A 85 -10.74 11.57 -3.80
C PHE A 85 -11.43 12.69 -3.00
N LEU A 86 -12.00 12.37 -1.84
CA LEU A 86 -12.65 13.35 -0.95
C LEU A 86 -11.63 14.38 -0.44
N GLU A 87 -10.45 13.93 0.03
CA GLU A 87 -9.37 14.80 0.49
C GLU A 87 -8.83 15.71 -0.62
N LYS A 88 -8.65 15.19 -1.84
CA LYS A 88 -8.28 16.00 -3.02
C LYS A 88 -9.31 17.10 -3.33
N ASN A 89 -10.58 16.88 -2.97
CA ASN A 89 -11.65 17.85 -3.12
C ASN A 89 -11.88 18.72 -1.86
N GLY A 90 -10.94 18.70 -0.90
CA GLY A 90 -10.96 19.55 0.29
C GLY A 90 -11.92 19.09 1.39
N ILE A 91 -12.42 17.86 1.34
CA ILE A 91 -13.27 17.27 2.36
C ILE A 91 -12.39 16.46 3.34
N PRO A 92 -12.29 16.86 4.62
CA PRO A 92 -11.51 16.11 5.60
C PRO A 92 -12.16 14.76 5.88
N VAL A 93 -11.38 13.68 5.78
CA VAL A 93 -11.86 12.30 5.96
C VAL A 93 -11.16 11.66 7.16
N SER A 94 -11.91 10.94 7.97
CA SER A 94 -11.39 10.06 9.01
C SER A 94 -11.83 8.62 8.71
N CYS A 95 -10.89 7.77 8.36
CA CYS A 95 -11.14 6.35 8.12
C CYS A 95 -10.50 5.53 9.24
N GLU A 96 -11.23 4.62 9.86
CA GLU A 96 -10.62 3.56 10.67
C GLU A 96 -9.97 2.52 9.75
N ASN A 97 -8.89 2.92 9.08
CA ASN A 97 -8.22 2.06 8.10
C ASN A 97 -7.12 1.23 8.78
N LYS A 98 -7.45 -0.02 9.13
CA LYS A 98 -6.45 -0.99 9.60
C LYS A 98 -5.60 -1.54 8.45
N THR A 99 -6.01 -1.35 7.19
CA THR A 99 -5.32 -1.87 6.00
C THR A 99 -4.32 -0.88 5.40
N GLY A 100 -4.59 0.43 5.45
CA GLY A 100 -3.73 1.47 4.87
C GLY A 100 -2.31 1.49 5.45
N TYR A 101 -2.16 1.19 6.74
CA TYR A 101 -0.85 1.15 7.38
C TYR A 101 0.12 0.15 6.72
N PHE A 102 -0.35 -1.03 6.32
CA PHE A 102 0.47 -2.04 5.66
C PHE A 102 0.72 -1.79 4.17
N HIS A 103 0.05 -0.80 3.58
CA HIS A 103 0.23 -0.41 2.18
C HIS A 103 1.11 0.84 2.00
N THR A 104 1.57 1.45 3.08
CA THR A 104 2.57 2.52 2.95
C THR A 104 3.84 1.97 2.31
N ARG A 105 4.49 2.80 1.52
CA ARG A 105 5.71 2.43 0.77
C ARG A 105 6.78 1.87 1.71
N GLU A 106 6.96 2.50 2.85
CA GLU A 106 7.98 2.17 3.85
C GLU A 106 7.73 0.78 4.44
N ILE A 107 6.50 0.51 4.84
CA ILE A 107 6.11 -0.81 5.38
C ILE A 107 6.24 -1.90 4.30
N THR A 108 5.82 -1.59 3.07
CA THR A 108 5.95 -2.51 1.94
C THR A 108 7.42 -2.87 1.68
N ILE A 109 8.34 -1.90 1.72
CA ILE A 109 9.79 -2.14 1.57
C ILE A 109 10.30 -3.08 2.66
N ILE A 110 9.95 -2.84 3.92
CA ILE A 110 10.37 -3.69 5.04
C ILE A 110 9.79 -5.11 4.93
N LEU A 111 8.52 -5.25 4.58
CA LEU A 111 7.89 -6.56 4.37
C LEU A 111 8.57 -7.32 3.21
N ASN A 112 8.90 -6.62 2.13
CA ASN A 112 9.66 -7.18 1.03
C ASN A 112 11.07 -7.61 1.48
N TYR A 113 11.73 -6.80 2.34
CA TYR A 113 13.05 -7.17 2.84
C TYR A 113 12.99 -8.41 3.74
N LEU A 114 12.02 -8.50 4.64
CA LEU A 114 11.79 -9.70 5.44
C LEU A 114 11.50 -10.92 4.55
N SER A 115 10.73 -10.74 3.48
CA SER A 115 10.46 -11.82 2.50
C SER A 115 11.73 -12.26 1.79
N VAL A 116 12.64 -11.34 1.43
CA VAL A 116 13.95 -11.64 0.82
C VAL A 116 14.88 -12.32 1.83
N VAL A 117 14.90 -11.88 3.09
CA VAL A 117 15.66 -12.53 4.16
C VAL A 117 15.18 -13.96 4.39
N ASP A 118 13.88 -14.21 4.24
CA ASP A 118 13.31 -15.56 4.34
C ASP A 118 13.66 -16.39 3.11
N ASN A 119 13.37 -15.90 1.93
CA ASN A 119 13.64 -16.57 0.66
C ASN A 119 14.20 -15.59 -0.38
N VAL A 120 15.48 -15.73 -0.70
CA VAL A 120 16.22 -14.86 -1.63
C VAL A 120 15.80 -15.00 -3.09
N TYR A 121 15.07 -16.07 -3.44
CA TYR A 121 14.67 -16.36 -4.82
C TYR A 121 13.34 -15.69 -5.23
N GLN A 122 12.89 -14.71 -4.49
CA GLN A 122 11.70 -13.93 -4.79
C GLN A 122 12.09 -12.64 -5.53
N ASP A 123 12.01 -12.65 -6.85
CA ASP A 123 12.49 -11.55 -7.71
C ASP A 123 11.78 -10.21 -7.45
N ILE A 124 10.44 -10.21 -7.27
CA ILE A 124 9.69 -8.97 -7.05
C ILE A 124 10.05 -8.30 -5.72
N PRO A 125 10.03 -8.98 -4.57
CA PRO A 125 10.54 -8.43 -3.32
C PRO A 125 12.00 -8.00 -3.40
N MET A 126 12.86 -8.81 -4.04
CA MET A 126 14.28 -8.50 -4.22
C MET A 126 14.48 -7.20 -5.00
N ALA A 127 13.80 -7.04 -6.15
CA ALA A 127 13.87 -5.82 -6.94
C ALA A 127 13.36 -4.60 -6.17
N SER A 128 12.25 -4.74 -5.45
CA SER A 128 11.69 -3.68 -4.60
C SER A 128 12.68 -3.19 -3.55
N VAL A 129 13.36 -4.11 -2.86
CA VAL A 129 14.37 -3.77 -1.84
C VAL A 129 15.61 -3.16 -2.48
N MET A 130 16.11 -3.72 -3.58
CA MET A 130 17.28 -3.18 -4.26
C MET A 130 17.07 -1.75 -4.74
N LEU A 131 15.88 -1.41 -5.27
CA LEU A 131 15.52 -0.07 -5.73
C LEU A 131 15.14 0.91 -4.61
N SER A 132 14.99 0.42 -3.37
CA SER A 132 14.72 1.27 -2.22
C SER A 132 15.99 1.89 -1.65
N SER A 133 15.84 2.77 -0.63
CA SER A 133 16.98 3.33 0.11
C SER A 133 17.83 2.25 0.81
N ILE A 134 17.26 1.08 1.12
CA ILE A 134 18.00 -0.04 1.70
C ILE A 134 19.07 -0.57 0.73
N GLY A 135 18.70 -0.80 -0.53
CA GLY A 135 19.64 -1.29 -1.56
C GLY A 135 20.36 -0.15 -2.28
N GLY A 136 19.66 0.94 -2.50
CA GLY A 136 20.16 2.13 -3.19
C GLY A 136 20.54 1.91 -4.68
N PHE A 137 20.05 0.81 -5.29
CA PHE A 137 20.31 0.53 -6.70
C PHE A 137 19.45 1.37 -7.63
N THR A 138 19.96 1.66 -8.82
CA THR A 138 19.20 2.28 -9.90
C THR A 138 18.60 1.22 -10.82
N GLU A 139 17.59 1.62 -11.61
CA GLU A 139 17.01 0.73 -12.65
C GLU A 139 18.03 0.32 -13.69
N GLU A 140 18.99 1.23 -14.02
CA GLU A 140 20.10 0.92 -14.94
C GLU A 140 21.01 -0.17 -14.38
N GLU A 141 21.34 -0.11 -13.08
CA GLU A 141 22.15 -1.12 -12.41
C GLU A 141 21.46 -2.49 -12.38
N LEU A 142 20.15 -2.53 -12.11
CA LEU A 142 19.38 -3.78 -12.21
C LEU A 142 19.33 -4.31 -13.65
N THR A 143 19.21 -3.44 -14.63
CA THR A 143 19.25 -3.81 -16.03
C THR A 143 20.60 -4.44 -16.40
N LYS A 144 21.71 -3.89 -15.90
CA LYS A 144 23.05 -4.47 -16.10
C LYS A 144 23.16 -5.90 -15.54
N LEU A 145 22.54 -6.16 -14.38
CA LEU A 145 22.45 -7.53 -13.86
C LEU A 145 21.66 -8.44 -14.81
N ARG A 146 20.51 -7.98 -15.31
CA ARG A 146 19.66 -8.78 -16.20
C ARG A 146 20.29 -9.10 -17.54
N ILE A 147 21.09 -8.20 -18.12
CA ILE A 147 21.75 -8.42 -19.42
C ILE A 147 23.05 -9.26 -19.32
N LEU A 148 23.53 -9.56 -18.12
CA LEU A 148 24.70 -10.39 -17.90
C LEU A 148 24.51 -11.79 -18.51
N VAL A 149 23.32 -12.31 -18.46
CA VAL A 149 22.93 -13.58 -19.07
C VAL A 149 22.07 -13.32 -20.31
N ARG A 150 22.44 -13.95 -21.42
CA ARG A 150 21.75 -13.83 -22.72
C ARG A 150 20.48 -14.70 -22.77
N GLU A 151 19.51 -14.27 -23.58
CA GLU A 151 18.38 -15.10 -23.98
C GLU A 151 18.86 -16.41 -24.69
N PRO A 152 18.19 -17.57 -24.49
CA PRO A 152 16.96 -17.78 -23.69
C PRO A 152 17.22 -18.17 -22.23
N MET A 153 18.46 -18.16 -21.76
CA MET A 153 18.81 -18.63 -20.40
C MET A 153 18.39 -17.66 -19.28
N ARG A 154 18.10 -16.40 -19.64
CA ARG A 154 17.79 -15.33 -18.66
C ARG A 154 16.64 -15.67 -17.71
N GLU A 155 15.60 -16.36 -18.21
CA GLU A 155 14.43 -16.74 -17.41
C GLU A 155 14.73 -17.78 -16.33
N GLN A 156 15.86 -18.47 -16.43
CA GLN A 156 16.27 -19.49 -15.46
C GLN A 156 17.02 -18.92 -14.25
N TYR A 157 17.42 -17.64 -14.32
CA TYR A 157 18.20 -16.98 -13.28
C TYR A 157 17.34 -15.97 -12.51
N THR A 158 17.30 -16.13 -11.19
CA THR A 158 16.72 -15.14 -10.30
C THR A 158 17.63 -13.92 -10.15
N LEU A 159 17.12 -12.80 -9.63
CA LEU A 159 17.96 -11.63 -9.33
C LEU A 159 19.10 -11.98 -8.35
N TYR A 160 18.83 -12.89 -7.42
CA TYR A 160 19.88 -13.36 -6.49
C TYR A 160 20.98 -14.11 -7.22
N ASP A 161 20.66 -14.99 -8.16
CA ASP A 161 21.64 -15.71 -8.96
C ASP A 161 22.47 -14.75 -9.82
N LEU A 162 21.82 -13.77 -10.45
CA LEU A 162 22.48 -12.73 -11.25
C LEU A 162 23.41 -11.86 -10.41
N MET A 163 23.01 -11.52 -9.20
CA MET A 163 23.84 -10.80 -8.24
C MET A 163 25.08 -11.59 -7.86
N CYS A 164 24.94 -12.88 -7.56
CA CYS A 164 26.07 -13.78 -7.27
C CYS A 164 27.01 -13.93 -8.47
N LEU A 165 26.45 -14.02 -9.68
CA LEU A 165 27.23 -14.10 -10.92
C LEU A 165 28.00 -12.79 -11.17
N TYR A 166 27.35 -11.63 -10.95
CA TYR A 166 28.00 -10.33 -11.11
C TYR A 166 29.16 -10.13 -10.14
N LEU A 167 29.08 -10.65 -8.93
CA LEU A 167 30.22 -10.62 -8.00
C LEU A 167 31.46 -11.34 -8.52
N GLN A 168 31.27 -12.35 -9.36
CA GLN A 168 32.36 -13.14 -9.95
C GLN A 168 32.88 -12.55 -11.27
N GLU A 169 31.96 -12.13 -12.16
CA GLU A 169 32.27 -11.82 -13.56
C GLU A 169 31.97 -10.34 -13.93
N GLY A 170 31.36 -9.56 -13.03
CA GLY A 170 30.94 -8.19 -13.30
C GLY A 170 32.14 -7.27 -13.60
N ALA A 171 32.00 -6.42 -14.63
CA ALA A 171 33.07 -5.56 -15.11
C ALA A 171 33.24 -4.26 -14.33
N GLU A 172 32.16 -3.72 -13.76
CA GLU A 172 32.17 -2.42 -13.07
C GLU A 172 32.46 -2.60 -11.56
N GLU A 173 33.59 -2.03 -11.12
CA GLU A 173 34.04 -2.19 -9.74
C GLU A 173 33.10 -1.53 -8.72
N GLU A 174 32.54 -0.37 -9.06
CA GLU A 174 31.60 0.35 -8.17
C GLU A 174 30.31 -0.46 -7.95
N LEU A 175 29.71 -0.97 -9.02
CA LEU A 175 28.52 -1.80 -8.93
C LEU A 175 28.80 -3.10 -8.19
N ARG A 176 29.96 -3.71 -8.44
CA ARG A 176 30.38 -4.92 -7.72
C ARG A 176 30.53 -4.67 -6.22
N ALA A 177 31.15 -3.55 -5.81
CA ALA A 177 31.30 -3.17 -4.40
C ALA A 177 29.93 -2.96 -3.73
N LYS A 178 29.01 -2.30 -4.42
CA LYS A 178 27.63 -2.08 -3.96
C LYS A 178 26.86 -3.40 -3.77
N ILE A 179 26.93 -4.28 -4.76
CA ILE A 179 26.34 -5.62 -4.67
C ILE A 179 26.96 -6.42 -3.53
N GLN A 180 28.29 -6.34 -3.34
CA GLN A 180 28.96 -7.03 -2.25
C GLN A 180 28.53 -6.54 -0.88
N HIS A 181 28.29 -5.24 -0.72
CA HIS A 181 27.77 -4.67 0.53
C HIS A 181 26.36 -5.19 0.82
N PHE A 182 25.46 -5.05 -0.14
CA PHE A 182 24.09 -5.54 -0.04
C PHE A 182 24.03 -7.06 0.25
N TYR A 183 24.84 -7.85 -0.47
CA TYR A 183 24.94 -9.29 -0.25
C TYR A 183 25.38 -9.65 1.17
N LYS A 184 26.39 -8.96 1.71
CA LYS A 184 26.88 -9.18 3.08
C LYS A 184 25.80 -8.90 4.13
N ASP A 185 25.06 -7.79 3.97
CA ASP A 185 23.99 -7.46 4.89
C ASP A 185 22.84 -8.47 4.79
N LEU A 186 22.48 -8.89 3.58
CA LEU A 186 21.48 -9.92 3.38
C LEU A 186 21.89 -11.26 4.04
N GLN A 187 23.12 -11.71 3.86
CA GLN A 187 23.61 -12.93 4.51
C GLN A 187 23.61 -12.81 6.03
N TYR A 188 24.05 -11.66 6.56
CA TYR A 188 24.02 -11.38 8.00
C TYR A 188 22.59 -11.53 8.56
N PHE A 189 21.59 -10.88 7.97
CA PHE A 189 20.21 -10.98 8.47
C PHE A 189 19.60 -12.38 8.32
N ARG A 190 19.99 -13.12 7.29
CA ARG A 190 19.60 -14.52 7.11
C ARG A 190 20.17 -15.44 8.19
N GLU A 191 21.33 -15.14 8.74
CA GLU A 191 21.90 -15.83 9.89
C GLU A 191 21.19 -15.43 11.18
N GLN A 192 21.01 -14.10 11.38
CA GLN A 192 20.37 -13.56 12.58
C GLN A 192 18.91 -14.03 12.74
N LYS A 193 18.14 -14.19 11.67
CA LYS A 193 16.76 -14.68 11.74
C LYS A 193 16.60 -16.04 12.42
N LYS A 194 17.66 -16.85 12.48
CA LYS A 194 17.66 -18.17 13.12
C LYS A 194 17.78 -18.09 14.63
N GLU A 195 18.36 -17.02 15.15
CA GLU A 195 18.76 -16.88 16.53
C GLU A 195 17.97 -15.82 17.28
N GLN A 196 17.39 -14.83 16.56
CA GLN A 196 16.75 -13.66 17.15
C GLN A 196 15.24 -13.63 16.95
N PRO A 197 14.47 -13.09 17.92
CA PRO A 197 13.06 -12.76 17.72
C PRO A 197 12.86 -11.72 16.61
N LEU A 198 11.73 -11.79 15.89
CA LEU A 198 11.42 -10.91 14.75
C LEU A 198 11.55 -9.42 15.07
N GLY A 199 11.11 -8.99 16.26
CA GLY A 199 11.20 -7.57 16.65
C GLY A 199 12.64 -7.08 16.80
N VAL A 200 13.56 -7.94 17.27
CA VAL A 200 14.99 -7.61 17.39
C VAL A 200 15.64 -7.57 16.00
N LEU A 201 15.32 -8.55 15.14
CA LEU A 201 15.77 -8.58 13.75
C LEU A 201 15.31 -7.33 12.98
N LEU A 202 14.05 -6.94 13.16
CA LEU A 202 13.49 -5.76 12.50
C LEU A 202 14.22 -4.48 12.94
N TRP A 203 14.50 -4.33 14.22
CA TRP A 203 15.25 -3.20 14.75
C TRP A 203 16.69 -3.17 14.23
N ASP A 204 17.34 -4.32 14.14
CA ASP A 204 18.69 -4.44 13.57
C ASP A 204 18.72 -4.08 12.07
N ILE A 205 17.69 -4.48 11.31
CA ILE A 205 17.49 -4.05 9.91
C ILE A 205 17.42 -2.53 9.84
N TYR A 206 16.56 -1.88 10.63
CA TYR A 206 16.40 -0.42 10.62
C TYR A 206 17.72 0.31 10.90
N GLN A 207 18.46 -0.13 11.91
CA GLN A 207 19.71 0.52 12.30
C GLN A 207 20.82 0.29 11.29
N ARG A 208 21.01 -0.95 10.85
CA ARG A 208 22.14 -1.31 9.99
C ARG A 208 22.01 -0.80 8.58
N THR A 209 20.78 -0.77 8.04
CA THR A 209 20.51 -0.24 6.69
C THR A 209 20.36 1.28 6.67
N GLY A 210 20.22 1.91 7.83
CA GLY A 210 19.94 3.35 7.92
C GLY A 210 18.49 3.73 7.59
N PHE A 211 17.64 2.77 7.24
CA PHE A 211 16.27 2.99 6.80
C PHE A 211 15.42 3.78 7.80
N TYR A 212 15.72 3.68 9.09
CA TYR A 212 15.06 4.47 10.13
C TYR A 212 15.20 5.99 9.97
N TYR A 213 16.25 6.45 9.31
CA TYR A 213 16.53 7.88 9.13
C TYR A 213 15.99 8.41 7.79
N ASP A 214 15.53 7.54 6.91
CA ASP A 214 15.00 7.86 5.58
C ASP A 214 13.46 7.98 5.58
N VAL A 215 12.82 7.56 6.68
CA VAL A 215 11.37 7.59 6.94
C VAL A 215 11.09 8.68 7.99
#